data_664cc6bac914e2b24350d53fe266c607
#
_entry.id   664cc6bac914e2b24350d53fe266c607
#
_cell.length_a   1.000
_cell.length_b   1.000
_cell.length_c   1.000
_cell.angle_alpha   90.00
_cell.angle_beta   90.00
_cell.angle_gamma   90.00
#
_symmetry.space_group_name_H-M   'P 1'
#
loop_
_entity.id
_entity.type
_entity.pdbx_description
1 polymer ?
#
loop_
_entity_poly.entity_id
_entity_poly.type
_entity_poly.pdbx_seq_one_letter_code
_entity_poly.pdbx_strand_id
1 'polypeptide(L)'
;MTKEPKIGLALGSGGARGFAHLGVLKVLRDEGIPIDFIAGSSMGALVGCFYASGLSIERMVQFALAFKRKYYLDFTVPKMGFISGNRLKELIRLFTHRKTFEELDIPVAVVATDLNEGKKVIFKEGPVADAVKASISIPGIFVPEKIDGKLLVDGGVIDRVPVSVVKEMGADIVIAVDVSHVKRNEDITSIYDVIMQSLDIMQDELVHHREIASDVMIRPHVEQYSSRAFTNIKEIIDIGEQETLKHVVKIKTIIAKWKETNELEK
;
A
#
# COMPACT_ATOMS: atom_id res chain seq x y z
N MET A 1 -13.88 1.58 -31.81
CA MET A 1 -13.97 1.81 -30.36
C MET A 1 -12.70 2.54 -29.96
N THR A 2 -12.78 3.70 -29.32
CA THR A 2 -11.63 4.41 -28.78
C THR A 2 -10.97 3.51 -27.74
N LYS A 3 -9.66 3.34 -27.82
CA LYS A 3 -8.89 2.56 -26.85
C LYS A 3 -8.83 3.37 -25.55
N GLU A 4 -9.28 2.81 -24.45
CA GLU A 4 -9.16 3.42 -23.12
C GLU A 4 -7.81 3.05 -22.51
N PRO A 5 -7.07 3.99 -21.87
CA PRO A 5 -5.83 3.67 -21.19
C PRO A 5 -6.09 2.78 -19.97
N LYS A 6 -5.19 1.85 -19.71
CA LYS A 6 -5.18 1.05 -18.50
C LYS A 6 -4.50 1.84 -17.37
N ILE A 7 -5.24 2.14 -16.31
CA ILE A 7 -4.76 2.93 -15.19
C ILE A 7 -4.32 2.02 -14.04
N GLY A 8 -3.06 2.15 -13.69
CA GLY A 8 -2.46 1.44 -12.57
C GLY A 8 -2.28 2.33 -11.34
N LEU A 9 -2.59 1.79 -10.16
CA LEU A 9 -2.45 2.46 -8.89
C LEU A 9 -1.36 1.77 -8.05
N ALA A 10 -0.26 2.49 -7.75
CA ALA A 10 0.79 2.02 -6.87
C ALA A 10 0.60 2.62 -5.47
N LEU A 11 0.29 1.78 -4.47
CA LEU A 11 0.04 2.17 -3.08
C LEU A 11 1.25 1.85 -2.20
N GLY A 12 1.85 2.88 -1.64
CA GLY A 12 3.07 2.79 -0.85
C GLY A 12 2.86 2.27 0.57
N SER A 13 3.98 1.83 1.17
CA SER A 13 4.06 1.52 2.60
C SER A 13 4.00 2.80 3.44
N GLY A 14 3.70 2.66 4.76
CA GLY A 14 3.66 3.84 5.66
C GLY A 14 2.99 3.58 7.01
N GLY A 15 2.73 2.33 7.36
CA GLY A 15 2.04 1.99 8.62
C GLY A 15 0.69 2.70 8.73
N ALA A 16 0.38 3.31 9.87
CA ALA A 16 -0.89 4.00 10.10
C ALA A 16 -1.10 5.23 9.17
N ARG A 17 -0.03 5.84 8.66
CA ARG A 17 -0.14 6.93 7.65
C ARG A 17 -0.82 6.45 6.38
N GLY A 18 -0.75 5.15 6.07
CA GLY A 18 -1.40 4.53 4.92
C GLY A 18 -2.94 4.58 4.94
N PHE A 19 -3.58 5.00 6.03
CA PHE A 19 -5.02 5.32 5.98
C PHE A 19 -5.35 6.45 4.99
N ALA A 20 -4.36 7.28 4.61
CA ALA A 20 -4.53 8.27 3.55
C ALA A 20 -4.90 7.64 2.20
N HIS A 21 -4.50 6.38 1.95
CA HIS A 21 -4.92 5.65 0.74
C HIS A 21 -6.44 5.53 0.60
N LEU A 22 -7.19 5.48 1.72
CA LEU A 22 -8.66 5.46 1.69
C LEU A 22 -9.22 6.76 1.11
N GLY A 23 -8.63 7.90 1.49
CA GLY A 23 -8.97 9.20 0.94
C GLY A 23 -8.66 9.28 -0.56
N VAL A 24 -7.50 8.77 -0.97
CA VAL A 24 -7.12 8.69 -2.39
C VAL A 24 -8.14 7.87 -3.18
N LEU A 25 -8.43 6.65 -2.75
CA LEU A 25 -9.40 5.77 -3.42
C LEU A 25 -10.78 6.40 -3.53
N LYS A 26 -11.22 7.11 -2.47
CA LYS A 26 -12.50 7.81 -2.46
C LYS A 26 -12.57 8.86 -3.55
N VAL A 27 -11.57 9.73 -3.65
CA VAL A 27 -11.53 10.78 -4.69
C VAL A 27 -11.45 10.19 -6.09
N LEU A 28 -10.60 9.19 -6.32
CA LEU A 28 -10.50 8.54 -7.63
C LEU A 28 -11.84 7.96 -8.07
N ARG A 29 -12.56 7.28 -7.15
CA ARG A 29 -13.90 6.75 -7.41
C ARG A 29 -14.92 7.87 -7.70
N ASP A 30 -14.98 8.88 -6.84
CA ASP A 30 -15.97 9.95 -6.91
C ASP A 30 -15.77 10.81 -8.17
N GLU A 31 -14.54 10.92 -8.66
CA GLU A 31 -14.16 11.60 -9.89
C GLU A 31 -14.25 10.73 -11.15
N GLY A 32 -14.67 9.48 -10.99
CA GLY A 32 -14.83 8.53 -12.11
C GLY A 32 -13.52 8.13 -12.79
N ILE A 33 -12.39 8.18 -12.04
CA ILE A 33 -11.08 7.73 -12.54
C ILE A 33 -11.01 6.21 -12.35
N PRO A 34 -10.96 5.41 -13.42
CA PRO A 34 -10.92 3.97 -13.30
C PRO A 34 -9.57 3.48 -12.74
N ILE A 35 -9.59 2.32 -12.10
CA ILE A 35 -8.38 1.63 -11.61
C ILE A 35 -8.42 0.23 -12.21
N ASP A 36 -7.53 -0.05 -13.16
CA ASP A 36 -7.42 -1.35 -13.84
C ASP A 36 -6.46 -2.31 -13.14
N PHE A 37 -5.44 -1.79 -12.45
CA PHE A 37 -4.43 -2.57 -11.74
C PHE A 37 -4.05 -1.89 -10.42
N ILE A 38 -3.74 -2.69 -9.40
CA ILE A 38 -3.20 -2.19 -8.13
C ILE A 38 -1.91 -2.93 -7.82
N ALA A 39 -0.86 -2.21 -7.44
CA ALA A 39 0.29 -2.81 -6.77
C ALA A 39 0.46 -2.15 -5.40
N GLY A 40 0.66 -2.97 -4.36
CA GLY A 40 0.73 -2.48 -2.99
C GLY A 40 1.91 -3.03 -2.20
N SER A 41 2.42 -2.22 -1.29
CA SER A 41 3.43 -2.58 -0.30
C SER A 41 2.92 -2.26 1.11
N SER A 42 3.05 -3.19 2.05
CA SER A 42 2.64 -3.03 3.46
C SER A 42 1.19 -2.53 3.61
N MET A 43 0.95 -1.37 4.22
CA MET A 43 -0.39 -0.80 4.34
C MET A 43 -1.06 -0.57 2.97
N GLY A 44 -0.29 -0.21 1.95
CA GLY A 44 -0.80 -0.08 0.58
C GLY A 44 -1.29 -1.42 0.01
N ALA A 45 -0.62 -2.53 0.32
CA ALA A 45 -1.09 -3.87 -0.03
C ALA A 45 -2.40 -4.22 0.68
N LEU A 46 -2.49 -3.93 1.98
CA LEU A 46 -3.69 -4.18 2.77
C LEU A 46 -4.90 -3.42 2.22
N VAL A 47 -4.76 -2.11 2.01
CA VAL A 47 -5.83 -1.24 1.50
C VAL A 47 -6.21 -1.62 0.07
N GLY A 48 -5.22 -1.87 -0.80
CA GLY A 48 -5.44 -2.28 -2.19
C GLY A 48 -6.19 -3.61 -2.30
N CYS A 49 -5.79 -4.61 -1.51
CA CYS A 49 -6.47 -5.90 -1.50
C CYS A 49 -7.89 -5.83 -0.93
N PHE A 50 -8.13 -5.03 0.10
CA PHE A 50 -9.49 -4.84 0.64
C PHE A 50 -10.40 -4.19 -0.41
N TYR A 51 -9.92 -3.15 -1.08
CA TYR A 51 -10.66 -2.48 -2.15
C TYR A 51 -10.95 -3.41 -3.33
N ALA A 52 -9.93 -4.13 -3.79
CA ALA A 52 -10.06 -5.07 -4.90
C ALA A 52 -10.90 -6.32 -4.56
N SER A 53 -11.12 -6.60 -3.26
CA SER A 53 -12.03 -7.66 -2.83
C SER A 53 -13.51 -7.27 -2.86
N GLY A 54 -13.82 -6.03 -3.28
CA GLY A 54 -15.19 -5.51 -3.34
C GLY A 54 -15.67 -4.85 -2.05
N LEU A 55 -14.75 -4.61 -1.07
CA LEU A 55 -15.13 -3.91 0.14
C LEU A 55 -15.32 -2.41 -0.17
N SER A 56 -16.50 -1.85 0.13
CA SER A 56 -16.75 -0.44 -0.12
C SER A 56 -15.86 0.45 0.74
N ILE A 57 -15.48 1.62 0.20
CA ILE A 57 -14.61 2.58 0.90
C ILE A 57 -15.24 3.00 2.23
N GLU A 58 -16.55 3.17 2.28
CA GLU A 58 -17.29 3.53 3.49
C GLU A 58 -17.12 2.47 4.58
N ARG A 59 -17.19 1.18 4.24
CA ARG A 59 -16.94 0.08 5.17
C ARG A 59 -15.49 0.02 5.61
N MET A 60 -14.56 0.26 4.69
CA MET A 60 -13.13 0.34 5.02
C MET A 60 -12.85 1.48 6.00
N VAL A 61 -13.45 2.66 5.80
CA VAL A 61 -13.34 3.81 6.72
C VAL A 61 -13.96 3.49 8.08
N GLN A 62 -15.17 2.91 8.11
CA GLN A 62 -15.82 2.50 9.37
C GLN A 62 -14.96 1.51 10.15
N PHE A 63 -14.40 0.53 9.45
CA PHE A 63 -13.47 -0.41 10.06
C PHE A 63 -12.21 0.27 10.59
N ALA A 64 -11.59 1.14 9.81
CA ALA A 64 -10.39 1.88 10.21
C ALA A 64 -10.64 2.69 11.49
N LEU A 65 -11.77 3.42 11.56
CA LEU A 65 -12.15 4.21 12.73
C LEU A 65 -12.47 3.34 13.97
N ALA A 66 -13.01 2.14 13.76
CA ALA A 66 -13.32 1.18 14.84
C ALA A 66 -12.10 0.34 15.25
N PHE A 67 -11.02 0.37 14.46
CA PHE A 67 -9.87 -0.50 14.67
C PHE A 67 -9.15 -0.21 15.97
N LYS A 68 -9.11 -1.22 16.86
CA LYS A 68 -8.37 -1.14 18.12
C LYS A 68 -7.24 -2.15 18.10
N ARG A 69 -6.05 -1.68 17.85
CA ARG A 69 -4.81 -2.46 17.71
C ARG A 69 -4.65 -3.57 18.76
N LYS A 70 -5.00 -3.28 20.04
CA LYS A 70 -4.87 -4.23 21.14
C LYS A 70 -5.62 -5.55 20.95
N TYR A 71 -6.65 -5.60 20.09
CA TYR A 71 -7.43 -6.83 19.86
C TYR A 71 -6.82 -7.73 18.78
N TYR A 72 -5.92 -7.18 17.97
CA TYR A 72 -5.33 -7.88 16.82
C TYR A 72 -3.85 -8.18 16.97
N LEU A 73 -3.23 -7.69 18.06
CA LEU A 73 -1.85 -8.00 18.39
C LEU A 73 -1.79 -9.26 19.25
N ASP A 74 -1.21 -10.30 18.70
CA ASP A 74 -0.94 -11.56 19.37
C ASP A 74 0.57 -11.63 19.67
N PHE A 75 0.92 -11.22 20.90
CA PHE A 75 2.29 -11.25 21.37
C PHE A 75 2.80 -12.70 21.50
N THR A 76 4.07 -12.89 21.16
CA THR A 76 4.75 -14.18 21.25
C THR A 76 6.09 -14.04 21.96
N VAL A 77 6.71 -15.18 22.31
CA VAL A 77 8.09 -15.17 22.84
C VAL A 77 9.02 -14.71 21.72
N PRO A 78 9.77 -13.62 21.93
CA PRO A 78 10.52 -12.98 20.84
C PRO A 78 11.72 -13.83 20.41
N LYS A 79 11.61 -14.49 19.27
CA LYS A 79 12.74 -15.12 18.55
C LYS A 79 13.07 -14.36 17.27
N MET A 80 12.06 -14.10 16.44
CA MET A 80 12.20 -13.38 15.15
C MET A 80 11.27 -12.17 15.06
N GLY A 81 10.45 -11.90 16.10
CA GLY A 81 9.50 -10.81 16.19
C GLY A 81 8.71 -10.91 17.49
N PHE A 82 8.09 -9.82 17.91
CA PHE A 82 7.31 -9.73 19.14
C PHE A 82 5.84 -10.11 18.97
N ILE A 83 5.33 -10.08 17.71
CA ILE A 83 3.93 -10.28 17.35
C ILE A 83 3.87 -11.38 16.29
N SER A 84 3.08 -12.45 16.52
CA SER A 84 2.93 -13.51 15.52
C SER A 84 2.13 -13.03 14.31
N GLY A 85 1.12 -12.19 14.52
CA GLY A 85 0.28 -11.61 13.48
C GLY A 85 -0.77 -12.56 12.92
N ASN A 86 -1.02 -13.69 13.58
CA ASN A 86 -2.03 -14.67 13.14
C ASN A 86 -3.45 -14.09 13.23
N ARG A 87 -3.76 -13.34 14.28
CA ARG A 87 -5.04 -12.65 14.41
C ARG A 87 -5.27 -11.63 13.31
N LEU A 88 -4.21 -10.92 12.92
CA LEU A 88 -4.27 -9.96 11.82
C LEU A 88 -4.45 -10.68 10.48
N LYS A 89 -3.80 -11.82 10.27
CA LYS A 89 -4.00 -12.67 9.09
C LYS A 89 -5.44 -13.17 8.97
N GLU A 90 -6.05 -13.63 10.08
CA GLU A 90 -7.46 -14.03 10.09
C GLU A 90 -8.40 -12.86 9.80
N LEU A 91 -8.08 -11.66 10.31
CA LEU A 91 -8.82 -10.46 9.98
C LEU A 91 -8.76 -10.15 8.49
N ILE A 92 -7.56 -10.23 7.90
CA ILE A 92 -7.38 -10.02 6.45
C ILE A 92 -8.20 -11.04 5.67
N ARG A 93 -8.17 -12.32 6.06
CA ARG A 93 -8.99 -13.37 5.44
C ARG A 93 -10.49 -13.04 5.47
N LEU A 94 -10.97 -12.51 6.60
CA LEU A 94 -12.37 -12.14 6.75
C LEU A 94 -12.75 -10.99 5.80
N PHE A 95 -11.95 -9.93 5.76
CA PHE A 95 -12.23 -8.74 4.94
C PHE A 95 -11.98 -8.94 3.45
N THR A 96 -11.12 -9.88 3.07
CA THR A 96 -10.95 -10.30 1.67
C THR A 96 -11.90 -11.43 1.27
N HIS A 97 -12.89 -11.76 2.11
CA HIS A 97 -13.83 -12.88 1.88
C HIS A 97 -13.12 -14.21 1.58
N ARG A 98 -11.91 -14.42 2.11
CA ARG A 98 -11.03 -15.56 1.84
C ARG A 98 -10.65 -15.75 0.37
N LYS A 99 -10.76 -14.69 -0.42
CA LYS A 99 -10.43 -14.71 -1.84
C LYS A 99 -8.97 -15.02 -2.10
N THR A 100 -8.73 -15.63 -3.24
CA THR A 100 -7.42 -15.66 -3.90
C THR A 100 -7.27 -14.43 -4.82
N PHE A 101 -6.07 -14.20 -5.35
CA PHE A 101 -5.82 -13.06 -6.26
C PHE A 101 -6.66 -13.14 -7.52
N GLU A 102 -6.92 -14.36 -8.02
CA GLU A 102 -7.69 -14.65 -9.22
C GLU A 102 -9.18 -14.31 -9.07
N GLU A 103 -9.65 -14.23 -7.82
CA GLU A 103 -11.04 -13.92 -7.48
C GLU A 103 -11.28 -12.43 -7.15
N LEU A 104 -10.22 -11.61 -7.21
CA LEU A 104 -10.32 -10.18 -6.96
C LEU A 104 -11.02 -9.46 -8.13
N ASP A 105 -11.82 -8.45 -7.81
CA ASP A 105 -12.55 -7.65 -8.79
C ASP A 105 -11.62 -6.77 -9.65
N ILE A 106 -10.45 -6.44 -9.11
CA ILE A 106 -9.35 -5.73 -9.78
C ILE A 106 -8.07 -6.57 -9.61
N PRO A 107 -7.28 -6.81 -10.66
CA PRO A 107 -5.98 -7.46 -10.54
C PRO A 107 -5.05 -6.71 -9.59
N VAL A 108 -4.51 -7.43 -8.60
CA VAL A 108 -3.60 -6.88 -7.58
C VAL A 108 -2.26 -7.59 -7.61
N ALA A 109 -1.19 -6.84 -7.36
CA ALA A 109 0.12 -7.38 -7.00
C ALA A 109 0.53 -6.91 -5.60
N VAL A 110 0.96 -7.83 -4.74
CA VAL A 110 1.46 -7.54 -3.40
C VAL A 110 2.95 -7.76 -3.36
N VAL A 111 3.68 -6.78 -2.83
CA VAL A 111 5.14 -6.85 -2.70
C VAL A 111 5.53 -7.28 -1.29
N ALA A 112 6.44 -8.24 -1.19
CA ALA A 112 7.14 -8.62 0.03
C ALA A 112 8.65 -8.69 -0.22
N THR A 113 9.44 -8.84 0.84
CA THR A 113 10.89 -8.96 0.79
C THR A 113 11.32 -10.34 1.27
N ASP A 114 12.08 -11.08 0.46
CA ASP A 114 12.74 -12.31 0.88
C ASP A 114 14.02 -11.96 1.66
N LEU A 115 14.04 -12.30 2.95
CA LEU A 115 15.19 -11.99 3.84
C LEU A 115 16.43 -12.82 3.49
N ASN A 116 16.27 -14.03 2.97
CA ASN A 116 17.40 -14.90 2.68
C ASN A 116 18.13 -14.46 1.42
N GLU A 117 17.36 -14.08 0.39
CA GLU A 117 17.89 -13.71 -0.94
C GLU A 117 18.11 -12.19 -1.10
N GLY A 118 17.54 -11.39 -0.21
CA GLY A 118 17.54 -9.92 -0.37
C GLY A 118 16.81 -9.46 -1.63
N LYS A 119 15.77 -10.19 -2.05
CA LYS A 119 15.04 -9.95 -3.29
C LYS A 119 13.59 -9.59 -3.05
N LYS A 120 13.05 -8.83 -4.00
CA LYS A 120 11.62 -8.54 -4.08
C LYS A 120 10.86 -9.81 -4.47
N VAL A 121 9.78 -10.10 -3.74
CA VAL A 121 8.79 -11.14 -4.07
C VAL A 121 7.48 -10.46 -4.40
N ILE A 122 6.88 -10.83 -5.54
CA ILE A 122 5.63 -10.27 -6.03
C ILE A 122 4.60 -11.37 -6.05
N PHE A 123 3.51 -11.20 -5.30
CA PHE A 123 2.37 -12.11 -5.28
C PHE A 123 1.28 -11.58 -6.20
N LYS A 124 0.83 -12.42 -7.12
CA LYS A 124 -0.28 -12.18 -8.07
C LYS A 124 -1.24 -13.36 -8.13
N GLU A 125 -0.98 -14.42 -7.37
CA GLU A 125 -1.73 -15.67 -7.33
C GLU A 125 -1.78 -16.24 -5.92
N GLY A 126 -2.74 -17.14 -5.66
CA GLY A 126 -2.92 -17.79 -4.37
C GLY A 126 -3.66 -16.94 -3.33
N PRO A 127 -3.62 -17.33 -2.04
CA PRO A 127 -4.39 -16.69 -0.99
C PRO A 127 -3.94 -15.26 -0.69
N VAL A 128 -4.84 -14.27 -0.88
CA VAL A 128 -4.56 -12.84 -0.64
C VAL A 128 -4.04 -12.59 0.78
N ALA A 129 -4.64 -13.23 1.79
CA ALA A 129 -4.28 -12.99 3.18
C ALA A 129 -2.85 -13.39 3.53
N ASP A 130 -2.32 -14.40 2.87
CA ASP A 130 -0.96 -14.90 3.10
C ASP A 130 0.07 -13.90 2.54
N ALA A 131 -0.15 -13.41 1.34
CA ALA A 131 0.67 -12.39 0.72
C ALA A 131 0.63 -11.05 1.47
N VAL A 132 -0.56 -10.59 1.84
CA VAL A 132 -0.72 -9.34 2.60
C VAL A 132 -0.04 -9.47 3.97
N LYS A 133 -0.19 -10.63 4.67
CA LYS A 133 0.49 -10.85 5.95
C LYS A 133 2.01 -10.80 5.80
N ALA A 134 2.57 -11.38 4.72
CA ALA A 134 4.00 -11.26 4.42
C ALA A 134 4.39 -9.79 4.22
N SER A 135 3.63 -9.06 3.39
CA SER A 135 3.88 -7.66 3.05
C SER A 135 3.83 -6.68 4.22
N ILE A 136 3.06 -7.00 5.28
CA ILE A 136 2.96 -6.17 6.51
C ILE A 136 3.83 -6.67 7.66
N SER A 137 4.67 -7.69 7.44
CA SER A 137 5.55 -8.25 8.47
C SER A 137 6.79 -7.40 8.69
N ILE A 138 6.63 -6.28 9.39
CA ILE A 138 7.72 -5.35 9.72
C ILE A 138 8.82 -6.09 10.47
N PRO A 139 10.10 -6.04 9.98
CA PRO A 139 11.23 -6.70 10.60
C PRO A 139 11.38 -6.36 12.09
N GLY A 140 11.59 -7.38 12.92
CA GLY A 140 11.73 -7.24 14.36
C GLY A 140 10.42 -7.01 15.13
N ILE A 141 9.36 -6.54 14.48
CA ILE A 141 8.04 -6.34 15.10
C ILE A 141 7.17 -7.57 14.92
N PHE A 142 6.93 -7.96 13.67
CA PHE A 142 6.19 -9.16 13.34
C PHE A 142 7.12 -10.34 13.05
N VAL A 143 6.67 -11.54 13.41
CA VAL A 143 7.32 -12.76 12.95
C VAL A 143 7.23 -12.83 11.43
N PRO A 144 8.37 -13.02 10.71
CA PRO A 144 8.37 -13.18 9.27
C PRO A 144 7.46 -14.32 8.82
N GLU A 145 6.81 -14.15 7.68
CA GLU A 145 5.94 -15.17 7.09
C GLU A 145 6.77 -16.17 6.28
N LYS A 146 6.43 -17.46 6.38
CA LYS A 146 7.07 -18.52 5.56
C LYS A 146 6.10 -18.95 4.48
N ILE A 147 6.46 -18.70 3.21
CA ILE A 147 5.69 -19.12 2.04
C ILE A 147 6.67 -19.72 1.03
N ASP A 148 6.39 -20.93 0.56
CA ASP A 148 7.18 -21.67 -0.44
C ASP A 148 8.69 -21.70 -0.14
N GLY A 149 9.02 -21.95 1.13
CA GLY A 149 10.40 -22.03 1.62
C GLY A 149 11.12 -20.70 1.80
N LYS A 150 10.50 -19.57 1.42
CA LYS A 150 11.04 -18.22 1.59
C LYS A 150 10.67 -17.66 2.95
N LEU A 151 11.56 -16.86 3.53
CA LEU A 151 11.32 -16.11 4.77
C LEU A 151 11.04 -14.66 4.42
N LEU A 152 9.77 -14.26 4.55
CA LEU A 152 9.26 -13.00 3.99
C LEU A 152 8.97 -11.97 5.07
N VAL A 153 9.33 -10.73 4.76
CA VAL A 153 9.04 -9.55 5.57
C VAL A 153 8.40 -8.45 4.72
N ASP A 154 8.13 -7.31 5.35
CA ASP A 154 7.48 -6.14 4.78
C ASP A 154 8.08 -5.74 3.43
N GLY A 155 7.20 -5.50 2.47
CA GLY A 155 7.57 -5.12 1.10
C GLY A 155 8.27 -3.77 1.02
N GLY A 156 7.95 -2.87 1.95
CA GLY A 156 8.59 -1.56 2.05
C GLY A 156 10.10 -1.63 2.28
N VAL A 157 10.64 -2.74 2.78
CA VAL A 157 12.10 -2.91 2.94
C VAL A 157 12.82 -2.80 1.59
N ILE A 158 12.23 -3.30 0.50
CA ILE A 158 12.87 -3.32 -0.82
C ILE A 158 12.18 -2.44 -1.87
N ASP A 159 10.86 -2.30 -1.79
CA ASP A 159 10.08 -1.51 -2.75
C ASP A 159 8.92 -0.80 -2.04
N ARG A 160 9.20 0.41 -1.60
CA ARG A 160 8.28 1.22 -0.81
C ARG A 160 7.02 1.62 -1.58
N VAL A 161 7.18 2.03 -2.85
CA VAL A 161 6.07 2.42 -3.74
C VAL A 161 6.22 1.64 -5.05
N PRO A 162 5.45 0.57 -5.27
CA PRO A 162 5.73 -0.43 -6.29
C PRO A 162 5.28 -0.01 -7.71
N VAL A 163 5.79 1.13 -8.20
CA VAL A 163 5.47 1.70 -9.52
C VAL A 163 5.91 0.76 -10.65
N SER A 164 7.10 0.17 -10.54
CA SER A 164 7.58 -0.78 -11.56
C SER A 164 6.67 -1.99 -11.69
N VAL A 165 6.14 -2.46 -10.55
CA VAL A 165 5.27 -3.65 -10.51
C VAL A 165 3.95 -3.38 -11.23
N VAL A 166 3.31 -2.23 -11.01
CA VAL A 166 2.06 -1.91 -11.68
C VAL A 166 2.26 -1.64 -13.17
N LYS A 167 3.43 -1.11 -13.58
CA LYS A 167 3.81 -1.00 -14.99
C LYS A 167 3.93 -2.37 -15.65
N GLU A 168 4.61 -3.30 -14.98
CA GLU A 168 4.76 -4.68 -15.45
C GLU A 168 3.41 -5.44 -15.53
N MET A 169 2.38 -4.98 -14.83
CA MET A 169 1.00 -5.51 -14.96
C MET A 169 0.31 -5.01 -16.23
N GLY A 170 0.88 -4.04 -16.94
CA GLY A 170 0.35 -3.52 -18.20
C GLY A 170 -0.37 -2.18 -18.08
N ALA A 171 -0.10 -1.40 -17.03
CA ALA A 171 -0.64 -0.05 -16.91
C ALA A 171 -0.03 0.90 -17.95
N ASP A 172 -0.89 1.61 -18.67
CA ASP A 172 -0.52 2.69 -19.60
C ASP A 172 -0.23 3.99 -18.85
N ILE A 173 -0.97 4.25 -17.77
CA ILE A 173 -0.85 5.42 -16.91
C ILE A 173 -0.70 4.94 -15.46
N VAL A 174 0.29 5.45 -14.75
CA VAL A 174 0.54 5.09 -13.35
C VAL A 174 0.32 6.26 -12.42
N ILE A 175 -0.61 6.09 -11.48
CA ILE A 175 -0.81 6.95 -10.32
C ILE A 175 -0.12 6.28 -9.13
N ALA A 176 0.85 6.95 -8.54
CA ALA A 176 1.57 6.47 -7.37
C ALA A 176 1.19 7.28 -6.13
N VAL A 177 1.08 6.61 -4.99
CA VAL A 177 0.75 7.23 -3.70
C VAL A 177 1.84 6.91 -2.70
N ASP A 178 2.57 7.93 -2.27
CA ASP A 178 3.62 7.84 -1.25
C ASP A 178 3.16 8.54 0.03
N VAL A 179 2.94 7.78 1.09
CA VAL A 179 2.46 8.26 2.41
C VAL A 179 3.55 8.21 3.47
N SER A 180 4.78 7.92 3.07
CA SER A 180 5.89 7.74 3.98
C SER A 180 6.91 8.86 3.78
N HIS A 181 7.13 9.63 4.83
CA HIS A 181 8.16 10.67 4.91
C HIS A 181 8.91 10.53 6.21
N VAL A 182 10.22 10.80 6.18
CA VAL A 182 11.03 10.87 7.41
C VAL A 182 10.57 12.04 8.25
N LYS A 183 10.00 11.76 9.42
CA LYS A 183 9.70 12.79 10.39
C LYS A 183 10.99 13.24 11.08
N ARG A 184 11.35 14.49 10.89
CA ARG A 184 12.48 15.10 11.59
C ARG A 184 12.06 15.49 13.01
N ASN A 185 12.93 15.30 13.99
CA ASN A 185 12.73 15.64 15.42
C ASN A 185 11.57 14.85 16.08
N GLU A 186 11.40 13.57 15.77
CA GLU A 186 10.50 12.69 16.49
C GLU A 186 11.14 12.22 17.80
N ASP A 187 10.37 12.18 18.91
CA ASP A 187 10.79 11.56 20.14
C ASP A 187 10.84 10.03 19.97
N ILE A 188 12.04 9.48 19.90
CA ILE A 188 12.26 8.04 19.80
C ILE A 188 12.26 7.47 21.20
N THR A 189 11.17 6.81 21.60
CA THR A 189 10.92 6.36 22.97
C THR A 189 10.82 4.85 23.12
N SER A 190 10.79 4.12 21.99
CA SER A 190 10.63 2.66 22.02
C SER A 190 11.46 1.97 20.94
N ILE A 191 11.72 0.68 21.13
CA ILE A 191 12.36 -0.17 20.11
C ILE A 191 11.61 -0.14 18.77
N TYR A 192 10.28 -0.03 18.83
CA TYR A 192 9.46 0.14 17.62
C TYR A 192 9.83 1.42 16.87
N ASP A 193 9.98 2.54 17.59
CA ASP A 193 10.33 3.83 16.97
C ASP A 193 11.72 3.75 16.33
N VAL A 194 12.68 3.11 16.98
CA VAL A 194 14.04 2.90 16.44
C VAL A 194 13.97 2.11 15.14
N ILE A 195 13.24 0.99 15.12
CA ILE A 195 13.11 0.15 13.92
C ILE A 195 12.44 0.93 12.79
N MET A 196 11.29 1.54 13.07
CA MET A 196 10.52 2.26 12.04
C MET A 196 11.29 3.46 11.49
N GLN A 197 11.89 4.27 12.35
CA GLN A 197 12.66 5.44 11.92
C GLN A 197 13.89 5.02 11.10
N SER A 198 14.57 3.93 11.49
CA SER A 198 15.70 3.41 10.71
C SER A 198 15.27 2.94 9.32
N LEU A 199 14.13 2.23 9.23
CA LEU A 199 13.56 1.80 7.95
C LEU A 199 13.14 3.02 7.12
N ASP A 200 12.45 3.99 7.70
CA ASP A 200 12.01 5.20 7.00
C ASP A 200 13.20 5.98 6.43
N ILE A 201 14.29 6.14 7.20
CA ILE A 201 15.53 6.80 6.74
C ILE A 201 16.16 6.06 5.55
N MET A 202 16.34 4.73 5.68
CA MET A 202 16.94 3.92 4.62
C MET A 202 16.10 3.94 3.34
N GLN A 203 14.77 3.89 3.48
CA GLN A 203 13.86 3.94 2.34
C GLN A 203 13.82 5.32 1.67
N ASP A 204 13.89 6.39 2.44
CA ASP A 204 13.89 7.75 1.92
C ASP A 204 15.14 7.99 1.05
N GLU A 205 16.32 7.56 1.50
CA GLU A 205 17.55 7.57 0.72
C GLU A 205 17.42 6.75 -0.59
N LEU A 206 16.83 5.55 -0.50
CA LEU A 206 16.61 4.72 -1.70
C LEU A 206 15.64 5.37 -2.69
N VAL A 207 14.61 6.07 -2.22
CA VAL A 207 13.63 6.77 -3.07
C VAL A 207 14.27 7.99 -3.74
N HIS A 208 15.13 8.73 -3.04
CA HIS A 208 15.86 9.85 -3.62
C HIS A 208 16.81 9.43 -4.75
N HIS A 209 17.37 8.23 -4.68
CA HIS A 209 18.26 7.68 -5.70
C HIS A 209 17.54 6.91 -6.82
N ARG A 210 16.27 6.54 -6.61
CA ARG A 210 15.44 5.90 -7.63
C ARG A 210 14.46 6.93 -8.17
N GLU A 211 14.59 7.31 -9.44
CA GLU A 211 13.51 8.01 -10.12
C GLU A 211 12.26 7.12 -10.12
N ILE A 212 11.29 7.47 -9.30
CA ILE A 212 9.98 6.80 -9.32
C ILE A 212 9.23 7.38 -10.53
N ALA A 213 9.40 6.74 -11.67
CA ALA A 213 8.80 7.14 -12.93
C ALA A 213 7.30 6.82 -12.97
N SER A 214 6.50 7.53 -12.18
CA SER A 214 5.03 7.55 -12.28
C SER A 214 4.56 8.78 -13.06
N ASP A 215 3.39 8.69 -13.72
CA ASP A 215 2.79 9.82 -14.44
C ASP A 215 2.24 10.86 -13.47
N VAL A 216 1.70 10.39 -12.35
CA VAL A 216 1.24 11.22 -11.24
C VAL A 216 1.73 10.62 -9.92
N MET A 217 2.39 11.44 -9.09
CA MET A 217 2.75 11.12 -7.72
C MET A 217 1.89 11.95 -6.77
N ILE A 218 1.11 11.27 -5.94
CA ILE A 218 0.30 11.87 -4.87
C ILE A 218 1.05 11.66 -3.56
N ARG A 219 1.34 12.75 -2.85
CA ARG A 219 2.06 12.73 -1.58
C ARG A 219 1.25 13.43 -0.50
N PRO A 220 0.31 12.74 0.17
CA PRO A 220 -0.41 13.29 1.30
C PRO A 220 0.56 13.70 2.41
N HIS A 221 0.43 14.95 2.89
CA HIS A 221 1.27 15.49 3.97
C HIS A 221 0.83 14.92 5.32
N VAL A 222 1.29 13.71 5.63
CA VAL A 222 0.95 12.94 6.84
C VAL A 222 2.15 12.70 7.77
N GLU A 223 3.26 13.37 7.54
CA GLU A 223 4.51 13.26 8.29
C GLU A 223 4.37 13.60 9.77
N GLN A 224 3.42 14.45 10.14
CA GLN A 224 3.14 14.82 11.55
C GLN A 224 2.52 13.67 12.34
N TYR A 225 1.96 12.65 11.68
CA TYR A 225 1.37 11.50 12.34
C TYR A 225 2.37 10.37 12.48
N SER A 226 2.34 9.70 13.63
CA SER A 226 3.18 8.52 13.84
C SER A 226 2.71 7.34 12.99
N SER A 227 3.63 6.63 12.35
CA SER A 227 3.35 5.41 11.57
C SER A 227 2.79 4.26 12.43
N ARG A 228 2.94 4.34 13.77
CA ARG A 228 2.42 3.34 14.73
C ARG A 228 1.11 3.74 15.41
N ALA A 229 0.77 5.02 15.41
CA ALA A 229 -0.39 5.54 16.14
C ALA A 229 -1.63 5.46 15.27
N PHE A 230 -2.47 4.47 15.55
CA PHE A 230 -3.81 4.33 14.96
C PHE A 230 -4.79 5.31 15.63
N THR A 231 -4.35 6.56 15.76
CA THR A 231 -5.09 7.75 16.20
C THR A 231 -5.20 8.70 15.02
N ASN A 232 -6.08 9.67 15.09
CA ASN A 232 -6.26 10.68 14.03
C ASN A 232 -6.57 10.09 12.63
N ILE A 233 -7.13 8.88 12.60
CA ILE A 233 -7.39 8.15 11.34
C ILE A 233 -8.23 8.98 10.38
N LYS A 234 -9.28 9.65 10.90
CA LYS A 234 -10.15 10.50 10.07
C LYS A 234 -9.35 11.64 9.42
N GLU A 235 -8.51 12.32 10.19
CA GLU A 235 -7.67 13.42 9.68
C GLU A 235 -6.70 12.93 8.59
N ILE A 236 -6.10 11.76 8.78
CA ILE A 236 -5.20 11.15 7.79
C ILE A 236 -5.94 10.85 6.48
N ILE A 237 -7.17 10.31 6.58
CA ILE A 237 -8.03 10.06 5.40
C ILE A 237 -8.37 11.37 4.71
N ASP A 238 -8.81 12.39 5.48
CA ASP A 238 -9.19 13.70 4.95
C ASP A 238 -8.00 14.37 4.22
N ILE A 239 -6.77 14.24 4.74
CA ILE A 239 -5.54 14.72 4.06
C ILE A 239 -5.32 13.97 2.74
N GLY A 240 -5.53 12.65 2.71
CA GLY A 240 -5.48 11.86 1.48
C GLY A 240 -6.47 12.36 0.43
N GLU A 241 -7.72 12.67 0.84
CA GLU A 241 -8.73 13.26 -0.04
C GLU A 241 -8.28 14.61 -0.60
N GLN A 242 -7.88 15.54 0.28
CA GLN A 242 -7.48 16.88 -0.09
C GLN A 242 -6.28 16.91 -1.04
N GLU A 243 -5.28 16.06 -0.80
CA GLU A 243 -4.12 16.00 -1.66
C GLU A 243 -4.49 15.44 -3.04
N THR A 244 -5.33 14.40 -3.08
CA THR A 244 -5.75 13.80 -4.36
C THR A 244 -6.55 14.75 -5.22
N LEU A 245 -7.45 15.57 -4.62
CA LEU A 245 -8.22 16.58 -5.33
C LEU A 245 -7.35 17.58 -6.11
N LYS A 246 -6.16 17.92 -5.59
CA LYS A 246 -5.20 18.79 -6.30
C LYS A 246 -4.69 18.17 -7.59
N HIS A 247 -4.68 16.84 -7.68
CA HIS A 247 -4.16 16.09 -8.82
C HIS A 247 -5.21 15.66 -9.84
N VAL A 248 -6.51 15.77 -9.54
CA VAL A 248 -7.61 15.30 -10.41
C VAL A 248 -7.53 15.88 -11.81
N VAL A 249 -7.35 17.20 -11.94
CA VAL A 249 -7.26 17.88 -13.24
C VAL A 249 -6.05 17.33 -14.05
N LYS A 250 -4.90 17.16 -13.40
CA LYS A 250 -3.71 16.61 -14.04
C LYS A 250 -3.96 15.18 -14.52
N ILE A 251 -4.57 14.32 -13.70
CA ILE A 251 -4.87 12.94 -14.06
C ILE A 251 -5.80 12.90 -15.29
N LYS A 252 -6.91 13.65 -15.25
CA LYS A 252 -7.86 13.71 -16.36
C LYS A 252 -7.22 14.24 -17.66
N THR A 253 -6.30 15.21 -17.53
CA THR A 253 -5.54 15.74 -18.68
C THR A 253 -4.61 14.68 -19.28
N ILE A 254 -3.92 13.90 -18.45
CA ILE A 254 -3.05 12.82 -18.93
C ILE A 254 -3.87 11.75 -19.66
N ILE A 255 -5.02 11.36 -19.08
CA ILE A 255 -5.94 10.40 -19.71
C ILE A 255 -6.42 10.91 -21.07
N ALA A 256 -6.83 12.18 -21.18
CA ALA A 256 -7.29 12.77 -22.42
C ALA A 256 -6.18 12.79 -23.50
N LYS A 257 -4.98 13.25 -23.13
CA LYS A 257 -3.82 13.25 -24.03
C LYS A 257 -3.46 11.86 -24.54
N TRP A 258 -3.49 10.86 -23.66
CA TRP A 258 -3.22 9.48 -24.05
C TRP A 258 -4.22 8.99 -25.09
N LYS A 259 -5.52 9.30 -24.93
CA LYS A 259 -6.56 8.98 -25.92
C LYS A 259 -6.30 9.66 -27.25
N GLU A 260 -6.03 10.97 -27.27
CA GLU A 260 -5.72 11.73 -28.47
C GLU A 260 -4.51 11.14 -29.24
N THR A 261 -3.43 10.81 -28.53
CA THR A 261 -2.23 10.23 -29.15
C THR A 261 -2.52 8.86 -29.78
N ASN A 262 -3.30 8.01 -29.10
CA ASN A 262 -3.62 6.66 -29.61
C ASN A 262 -4.79 6.62 -30.62
N GLU A 263 -5.49 7.73 -30.85
CA GLU A 263 -6.45 7.89 -31.96
C GLU A 263 -5.77 8.27 -33.28
N LEU A 264 -4.64 8.98 -33.19
CA LEU A 264 -3.87 9.42 -34.37
C LEU A 264 -3.01 8.32 -35.01
N GLU A 265 -2.81 7.20 -34.32
CA GLU A 265 -2.04 6.05 -34.83
C GLU A 265 -2.90 5.03 -35.63
N LYS A 266 -4.14 5.37 -35.96
CA LYS A 266 -5.04 4.61 -36.82
C LYS A 266 -5.18 5.26 -38.20
#